data_f9ae98db543c4f9234ba489d252353f9
#
_entry.id   f9ae98db543c4f9234ba489d252353f9
#
_cell.length_a   1.000
_cell.length_b   1.000
_cell.length_c   1.000
_cell.angle_alpha   90.00
_cell.angle_beta   90.00
_cell.angle_gamma   90.00
#
_symmetry.space_group_name_H-M   'P 1'
#
loop_
_entity.id
_entity.type
_entity.pdbx_description
1 polymer ?
#
loop_
_entity_poly.entity_id
_entity_poly.type
_entity_poly.pdbx_seq_one_letter_code
_entity_poly.pdbx_strand_id
1 'polypeptide(L)'
;MRPQKTKILAILKGSTPVLLKKYGVTRIGIFGSVARDDASEESDVDIVYEMSRPNLFTVVHLKAELENILHCSVDLVRYRERMNPFLKKRIENEGVYV
;
A
#
# COMPACT_ATOMS: atom_id res chain seq x y z
N MET A 1 -2.45 -17.70 -5.11
CA MET A 1 -3.36 -16.96 -6.02
C MET A 1 -2.75 -15.61 -6.35
N ARG A 2 -2.77 -15.22 -7.62
CA ARG A 2 -2.22 -13.96 -8.09
C ARG A 2 -3.01 -12.76 -7.54
N PRO A 3 -2.35 -11.73 -6.97
CA PRO A 3 -3.04 -10.53 -6.54
C PRO A 3 -3.70 -9.82 -7.74
N GLN A 4 -4.96 -9.45 -7.59
CA GLN A 4 -5.74 -8.79 -8.64
C GLN A 4 -5.99 -7.33 -8.27
N LYS A 5 -5.66 -6.43 -9.19
CA LYS A 5 -5.75 -4.98 -9.01
C LYS A 5 -7.12 -4.53 -8.49
N THR A 6 -8.18 -4.92 -9.17
CA THR A 6 -9.55 -4.51 -8.81
C THR A 6 -9.94 -4.96 -7.41
N LYS A 7 -9.60 -6.19 -7.07
CA LYS A 7 -9.92 -6.77 -5.76
C LYS A 7 -9.13 -6.09 -4.65
N ILE A 8 -7.84 -5.87 -4.86
CA ILE A 8 -6.98 -5.19 -3.89
C ILE A 8 -7.47 -3.77 -3.64
N LEU A 9 -7.78 -3.02 -4.69
CA LEU A 9 -8.29 -1.66 -4.56
C LEU A 9 -9.63 -1.61 -3.82
N ALA A 10 -10.51 -2.56 -4.08
CA ALA A 10 -11.80 -2.63 -3.39
C ALA A 10 -11.64 -2.85 -1.88
N ILE A 11 -10.76 -3.78 -1.50
CA ILE A 11 -10.48 -4.06 -0.09
C ILE A 11 -9.85 -2.84 0.59
N LEU A 12 -8.86 -2.22 -0.04
CA LEU A 12 -8.21 -1.02 0.51
C LEU A 12 -9.21 0.11 0.68
N LYS A 13 -10.03 0.36 -0.31
CA LYS A 13 -11.04 1.42 -0.25
C LYS A 13 -12.01 1.21 0.91
N GLY A 14 -12.47 -0.02 1.11
CA GLY A 14 -13.36 -0.35 2.22
C GLY A 14 -12.69 -0.26 3.59
N SER A 15 -11.36 -0.35 3.64
CA SER A 15 -10.59 -0.33 4.89
C SER A 15 -10.08 1.07 5.26
N THR A 16 -10.14 2.05 4.37
CA THR A 16 -9.54 3.37 4.62
C THR A 16 -10.03 4.07 5.88
N PRO A 17 -11.33 4.05 6.23
CA PRO A 17 -11.78 4.70 7.49
C PRO A 17 -11.16 4.08 8.73
N VAL A 18 -11.03 2.76 8.75
CA VAL A 18 -10.43 2.02 9.87
C VAL A 18 -8.94 2.32 9.96
N LEU A 19 -8.25 2.31 8.81
CA LEU A 19 -6.81 2.57 8.76
C LEU A 19 -6.48 3.98 9.19
N LEU A 20 -7.29 4.97 8.81
CA LEU A 20 -7.13 6.35 9.25
C LEU A 20 -7.29 6.45 10.77
N LYS A 21 -8.37 5.90 11.29
CA LYS A 21 -8.69 5.99 12.73
C LYS A 21 -7.68 5.24 13.59
N LYS A 22 -7.26 4.06 13.15
CA LYS A 22 -6.43 3.15 13.95
C LYS A 22 -4.94 3.49 13.86
N TYR A 23 -4.47 3.90 12.69
CA TYR A 23 -3.04 4.12 12.43
C TYR A 23 -2.70 5.52 11.95
N GLY A 24 -3.67 6.38 11.72
CA GLY A 24 -3.44 7.72 11.21
C GLY A 24 -3.04 7.77 9.74
N VAL A 25 -3.39 6.73 8.97
CA VAL A 25 -3.12 6.70 7.53
C VAL A 25 -4.03 7.72 6.85
N THR A 26 -3.43 8.72 6.22
CA THR A 26 -4.15 9.81 5.54
C THR A 26 -4.35 9.54 4.06
N ARG A 27 -3.50 8.71 3.47
CA ARG A 27 -3.58 8.36 2.06
C ARG A 27 -2.97 6.98 1.85
N ILE A 28 -3.59 6.16 1.01
CA ILE A 28 -3.09 4.82 0.71
C ILE A 28 -3.42 4.43 -0.73
N GLY A 29 -2.52 3.71 -1.34
CA GLY A 29 -2.70 3.22 -2.70
C GLY A 29 -1.76 2.08 -3.02
N ILE A 30 -1.76 1.67 -4.27
CA ILE A 30 -0.89 0.61 -4.77
C ILE A 30 0.00 1.16 -5.89
N PHE A 31 1.15 0.52 -6.08
CA PHE A 31 2.02 0.79 -7.23
C PHE A 31 2.67 -0.53 -7.64
N GLY A 32 3.58 -0.51 -8.61
CA GLY A 32 4.26 -1.71 -9.04
C GLY A 32 3.40 -2.67 -9.85
N SER A 33 3.71 -3.96 -9.79
CA SER A 33 3.10 -4.96 -10.67
C SER A 33 1.59 -5.08 -10.54
N VAL A 34 1.06 -5.00 -9.32
CA VAL A 34 -0.40 -5.08 -9.11
C VAL A 34 -1.08 -3.86 -9.72
N ALA A 35 -0.50 -2.65 -9.54
CA ALA A 35 -1.06 -1.43 -10.12
C ALA A 35 -1.02 -1.46 -11.65
N ARG A 36 0.01 -2.05 -12.24
CA ARG A 36 0.13 -2.22 -13.69
C ARG A 36 -0.71 -3.38 -14.24
N ASP A 37 -1.31 -4.16 -13.34
CA ASP A 37 -2.11 -5.35 -13.68
C ASP A 37 -1.28 -6.44 -14.37
N ASP A 38 0.00 -6.56 -13.98
CA ASP A 38 0.91 -7.59 -14.50
C ASP A 38 1.55 -8.45 -13.40
N ALA A 39 0.88 -8.53 -12.25
CA ALA A 39 1.37 -9.31 -11.13
C ALA A 39 1.34 -10.82 -11.42
N SER A 40 2.36 -11.53 -10.90
CA SER A 40 2.41 -12.99 -10.92
C SER A 40 1.91 -13.54 -9.59
N GLU A 41 1.82 -14.88 -9.49
CA GLU A 41 1.41 -15.55 -8.24
C GLU A 41 2.37 -15.29 -7.09
N GLU A 42 3.63 -14.98 -7.38
CA GLU A 42 4.67 -14.73 -6.40
C GLU A 42 4.88 -13.25 -6.12
N SER A 43 4.13 -12.37 -6.79
CA SER A 43 4.29 -10.93 -6.60
C SER A 43 3.79 -10.49 -5.23
N ASP A 44 4.56 -9.61 -4.59
CA ASP A 44 4.09 -8.88 -3.42
C ASP A 44 3.18 -7.74 -3.87
N VAL A 45 2.31 -7.30 -2.99
CA VAL A 45 1.51 -6.10 -3.23
C VAL A 45 2.31 -4.89 -2.73
N ASP A 46 2.71 -4.03 -3.66
CA ASP A 46 3.43 -2.79 -3.34
C ASP A 46 2.41 -1.74 -2.92
N ILE A 47 2.44 -1.34 -1.66
CA ILE A 47 1.52 -0.35 -1.10
C ILE A 47 2.27 0.91 -0.72
N VAL A 48 1.76 2.04 -1.19
CA VAL A 48 2.25 3.36 -0.81
C VAL A 48 1.25 4.00 0.15
N TYR A 49 1.77 4.68 1.18
CA TYR A 49 0.91 5.33 2.17
C TYR A 49 1.50 6.65 2.64
N GLU A 50 0.63 7.51 3.15
CA GLU A 50 1.01 8.70 3.90
C GLU A 50 0.34 8.62 5.26
N MET A 51 1.01 9.12 6.28
CA MET A 51 0.60 8.96 7.68
C MET A 51 0.86 10.26 8.43
N SER A 52 -0.08 10.67 9.26
CA SER A 52 0.01 11.94 10.00
C SER A 52 1.13 11.93 11.04
N ARG A 53 1.35 10.80 11.71
CA ARG A 53 2.37 10.65 12.74
C ARG A 53 3.13 9.34 12.54
N PRO A 54 4.16 9.33 11.68
CA PRO A 54 4.93 8.12 11.42
C PRO A 54 5.58 7.58 12.69
N ASN A 55 5.39 6.30 12.94
CA ASN A 55 5.95 5.59 14.08
C ASN A 55 6.24 4.15 13.65
N LEU A 56 7.45 3.66 13.96
CA LEU A 56 7.88 2.34 13.51
C LEU A 56 6.93 1.23 13.99
N PHE A 57 6.51 1.28 15.25
CA PHE A 57 5.59 0.27 15.78
C PHE A 57 4.25 0.29 15.06
N THR A 58 3.73 1.48 14.79
CA THR A 58 2.48 1.64 14.04
C THR A 58 2.60 1.07 12.63
N VAL A 59 3.73 1.32 11.96
CA VAL A 59 3.98 0.81 10.61
C VAL A 59 4.04 -0.71 10.59
N VAL A 60 4.69 -1.33 11.57
CA VAL A 60 4.76 -2.79 11.68
C VAL A 60 3.35 -3.39 11.84
N HIS A 61 2.52 -2.79 12.68
CA HIS A 61 1.14 -3.24 12.88
C HIS A 61 0.29 -3.01 11.63
N LEU A 62 0.49 -1.89 10.95
CA LEU A 62 -0.20 -1.59 9.70
C LEU A 62 0.11 -2.63 8.63
N LYS A 63 1.38 -2.99 8.48
CA LYS A 63 1.78 -4.02 7.52
C LYS A 63 1.11 -5.36 7.82
N ALA A 64 1.12 -5.77 9.08
CA ALA A 64 0.51 -7.03 9.50
C ALA A 64 -0.99 -7.04 9.21
N GLU A 65 -1.68 -5.94 9.50
CA GLU A 65 -3.11 -5.85 9.23
C GLU A 65 -3.41 -5.89 7.72
N LEU A 66 -2.62 -5.18 6.92
CA LEU A 66 -2.79 -5.21 5.46
C LEU A 66 -2.57 -6.60 4.89
N GLU A 67 -1.54 -7.31 5.35
CA GLU A 67 -1.31 -8.69 4.92
C GLU A 67 -2.45 -9.61 5.31
N ASN A 68 -3.03 -9.37 6.48
CA ASN A 68 -4.17 -10.16 6.95
C ASN A 68 -5.43 -9.94 6.10
N ILE A 69 -5.77 -8.70 5.78
CA ILE A 69 -6.98 -8.40 5.01
C ILE A 69 -6.82 -8.68 3.51
N LEU A 70 -5.60 -8.58 2.99
CA LEU A 70 -5.32 -8.82 1.56
C LEU A 70 -4.95 -10.27 1.26
N HIS A 71 -4.62 -11.05 2.28
CA HIS A 71 -4.18 -12.45 2.17
C HIS A 71 -3.00 -12.63 1.22
N CYS A 72 -2.04 -11.70 1.28
CA CYS A 72 -0.82 -11.77 0.48
C CYS A 72 0.27 -10.94 1.15
N SER A 73 1.52 -11.16 0.71
CA SER A 73 2.64 -10.38 1.21
C SER A 73 2.57 -8.94 0.71
N VAL A 74 2.89 -8.01 1.59
CA VAL A 74 2.83 -6.57 1.32
C VAL A 74 4.21 -5.96 1.46
N ASP A 75 4.60 -5.15 0.48
CA ASP A 75 5.77 -4.28 0.55
C ASP A 75 5.25 -2.85 0.78
N LEU A 76 5.51 -2.31 1.95
CA LEU A 76 4.91 -1.06 2.42
C LEU A 76 5.91 0.08 2.34
N VAL A 77 5.58 1.10 1.56
CA VAL A 77 6.45 2.25 1.33
C VAL A 77 5.73 3.53 1.73
N ARG A 78 6.35 4.32 2.61
CA ARG A 78 5.82 5.64 2.97
C ARG A 78 6.26 6.67 1.93
N TYR A 79 5.28 7.34 1.33
CA TYR A 79 5.57 8.46 0.43
C TYR A 79 5.97 9.69 1.26
N ARG A 80 7.09 10.29 0.90
CA ARG A 80 7.58 11.50 1.54
C ARG A 80 8.44 12.31 0.57
N GLU A 81 8.63 13.59 0.88
CA GLU A 81 9.42 14.51 0.05
C GLU A 81 10.83 13.98 -0.20
N ARG A 82 11.50 13.59 0.88
CA ARG A 82 12.87 13.06 0.79
C ARG A 82 12.86 11.55 0.87
N MET A 83 12.87 10.92 -0.28
CA MET A 83 12.95 9.48 -0.41
C MET A 83 13.76 9.14 -1.67
N ASN A 84 14.05 7.85 -1.88
CA ASN A 84 14.76 7.42 -3.07
C ASN A 84 14.08 7.98 -4.33
N PRO A 85 14.78 8.76 -5.18
CA PRO A 85 14.14 9.42 -6.30
C PRO A 85 13.58 8.48 -7.37
N PHE A 86 14.20 7.33 -7.57
CA PHE A 86 13.70 6.34 -8.52
C PHE A 86 12.39 5.72 -8.03
N LEU A 87 12.34 5.38 -6.76
CA LEU A 87 11.12 4.83 -6.15
C LEU A 87 10.00 5.86 -6.14
N LYS A 88 10.33 7.11 -5.78
CA LYS A 88 9.37 8.21 -5.78
C LYS A 88 8.74 8.40 -7.17
N LYS A 89 9.57 8.38 -8.21
CA LYS A 89 9.12 8.52 -9.58
C LYS A 89 8.21 7.35 -10.00
N ARG A 90 8.56 6.13 -9.61
CA ARG A 90 7.70 4.97 -9.87
C ARG A 90 6.33 5.13 -9.24
N ILE A 91 6.28 5.57 -7.99
CA ILE A 91 5.02 5.79 -7.29
C ILE A 91 4.20 6.88 -7.99
N GLU A 92 4.84 7.98 -8.38
CA GLU A 92 4.16 9.08 -9.08
C GLU A 92 3.60 8.65 -10.43
N ASN A 93 4.31 7.78 -11.15
CA ASN A 93 3.89 7.31 -12.47
C ASN A 93 2.89 6.17 -12.43
N GLU A 94 3.02 5.26 -11.47
CA GLU A 94 2.25 4.02 -11.41
C GLU A 94 1.19 4.00 -10.30
N GLY A 95 1.28 4.89 -9.33
CA GLY A 95 0.46 4.85 -8.14
C GLY A 95 -1.02 5.03 -8.42
N VAL A 96 -1.84 4.18 -7.80
CA VAL A 96 -3.30 4.26 -7.84
C VAL A 96 -3.78 4.35 -6.39
N TYR A 97 -4.30 5.50 -6.02
CA TYR A 97 -4.78 5.75 -4.66
C TYR A 97 -6.28 5.48 -4.54
N VAL A 98 -6.69 5.14 -3.35
CA VAL A 98 -8.11 4.94 -3.04
C VAL A 98 -8.65 6.06 -2.16
#